data_45aa3a73ed8edd5565d70fbd8f463366
#
_entry.id   45aa3a73ed8edd5565d70fbd8f463366
#
_cell.length_a   1.000
_cell.length_b   1.000
_cell.length_c   1.000
_cell.angle_alpha   90.00
_cell.angle_beta   90.00
_cell.angle_gamma   90.00
#
_symmetry.space_group_name_H-M   'P 1'
#
loop_
_entity.id
_entity.type
_entity.pdbx_description
1 polymer ?
#
loop_
_entity_poly.entity_id
_entity_poly.type
_entity_poly.pdbx_seq_one_letter_code
_entity_poly.pdbx_strand_id
1 'polypeptide(L)'
;MKYDDLLNIPYKPHGRTKEEGFDCYGIAVEMCKRAGTPLKDIYDISTLPTSLVNDYINGGVNIRKIDRPKIGGLAEFTRHGRLHVGYIVERGKVIHATTDKGVIITPIEIMKPIAFYEVINESDAIHDTIKK
;
A
#
# COMPACT_ATOMS: atom_id res chain seq x y z
N MET A 1 9.03 -12.40 -7.13
CA MET A 1 7.73 -11.83 -7.58
C MET A 1 8.00 -10.82 -8.67
N LYS A 2 7.27 -10.91 -9.77
CA LYS A 2 7.44 -10.01 -10.90
C LYS A 2 6.46 -8.84 -10.83
N TYR A 3 6.92 -7.67 -11.21
CA TYR A 3 6.10 -6.44 -11.22
C TYR A 3 6.43 -5.52 -12.40
N ASP A 4 7.29 -5.96 -13.31
CA ASP A 4 7.71 -5.16 -14.46
C ASP A 4 6.52 -4.75 -15.33
N ASP A 5 5.53 -5.62 -15.42
CA ASP A 5 4.32 -5.37 -16.21
C ASP A 5 3.42 -4.27 -15.63
N LEU A 6 3.68 -3.85 -14.39
CA LEU A 6 2.92 -2.79 -13.74
C LEU A 6 3.54 -1.41 -13.93
N LEU A 7 4.83 -1.35 -14.27
CA LEU A 7 5.53 -0.08 -14.40
C LEU A 7 4.96 0.74 -15.55
N ASN A 8 4.84 2.04 -15.31
CA ASN A 8 4.32 3.04 -16.26
C ASN A 8 2.83 2.92 -16.60
N ILE A 9 2.10 2.04 -15.92
CA ILE A 9 0.65 2.01 -16.07
C ILE A 9 0.08 3.32 -15.53
N PRO A 10 -0.81 4.00 -16.30
CA PRO A 10 -1.31 5.31 -15.90
C PRO A 10 -2.10 5.30 -14.60
N TYR A 11 -2.07 6.45 -13.90
CA TYR A 11 -2.89 6.66 -12.72
C TYR A 11 -4.37 6.70 -13.10
N LYS A 12 -5.19 6.06 -12.27
CA LYS A 12 -6.64 6.09 -12.43
C LYS A 12 -7.29 6.11 -11.05
N PRO A 13 -8.06 7.16 -10.70
CA PRO A 13 -8.79 7.14 -9.44
C PRO A 13 -9.61 5.87 -9.30
N HIS A 14 -9.47 5.19 -8.15
CA HIS A 14 -10.13 3.92 -7.86
C HIS A 14 -9.72 2.77 -8.79
N GLY A 15 -8.66 2.92 -9.58
CA GLY A 15 -8.19 1.89 -10.49
C GLY A 15 -7.63 0.68 -9.75
N ARG A 16 -7.94 -0.51 -10.25
CA ARG A 16 -7.54 -1.79 -9.62
C ARG A 16 -6.97 -2.81 -10.58
N THR A 17 -6.93 -2.50 -11.87
CA THR A 17 -6.43 -3.43 -12.90
C THR A 17 -5.46 -2.74 -13.85
N LYS A 18 -4.66 -3.55 -14.54
CA LYS A 18 -3.73 -3.03 -15.54
C LYS A 18 -4.46 -2.29 -16.66
N GLU A 19 -5.64 -2.78 -17.02
CA GLU A 19 -6.44 -2.22 -18.11
C GLU A 19 -7.03 -0.87 -17.72
N GLU A 20 -7.45 -0.71 -16.48
CA GLU A 20 -7.99 0.54 -15.99
C GLU A 20 -6.92 1.56 -15.64
N GLY A 21 -5.85 1.09 -15.05
CA GLY A 21 -4.88 1.91 -14.34
C GLY A 21 -5.00 1.69 -12.83
N PHE A 22 -4.16 2.36 -12.04
CA PHE A 22 -4.12 2.18 -10.59
C PHE A 22 -4.06 3.53 -9.88
N ASP A 23 -4.73 3.63 -8.74
CA ASP A 23 -4.44 4.67 -7.77
C ASP A 23 -3.40 4.14 -6.75
N CYS A 24 -3.06 4.95 -5.75
CA CYS A 24 -2.00 4.56 -4.81
C CYS A 24 -2.38 3.32 -4.00
N TYR A 25 -3.63 3.20 -3.61
CA TYR A 25 -4.09 2.02 -2.88
C TYR A 25 -4.22 0.81 -3.81
N GLY A 26 -4.65 1.04 -5.04
CA GLY A 26 -4.83 -0.02 -6.05
C GLY A 26 -3.54 -0.77 -6.34
N ILE A 27 -2.42 -0.06 -6.49
CA ILE A 27 -1.15 -0.73 -6.72
C ILE A 27 -0.71 -1.53 -5.50
N ALA A 28 -0.98 -1.04 -4.28
CA ALA A 28 -0.69 -1.78 -3.07
C ALA A 28 -1.52 -3.07 -3.00
N VAL A 29 -2.79 -3.00 -3.32
CA VAL A 29 -3.68 -4.18 -3.37
C VAL A 29 -3.15 -5.22 -4.38
N GLU A 30 -2.78 -4.76 -5.57
CA GLU A 30 -2.27 -5.66 -6.61
C GLU A 30 -0.97 -6.34 -6.19
N MET A 31 -0.04 -5.58 -5.61
CA MET A 31 1.24 -6.14 -5.16
C MET A 31 1.05 -7.15 -4.03
N CYS A 32 0.20 -6.85 -3.07
CA CYS A 32 -0.10 -7.78 -1.98
C CYS A 32 -0.74 -9.07 -2.50
N LYS A 33 -1.63 -8.96 -3.48
CA LYS A 33 -2.24 -10.12 -4.13
C LYS A 33 -1.17 -11.01 -4.77
N ARG A 34 -0.23 -10.42 -5.50
CA ARG A 34 0.88 -11.16 -6.13
C ARG A 34 1.79 -11.81 -5.11
N ALA A 35 1.95 -11.18 -3.97
CA ALA A 35 2.81 -11.69 -2.89
C ALA A 35 2.15 -12.80 -2.06
N GLY A 36 0.86 -13.07 -2.28
CA GLY A 36 0.13 -14.08 -1.51
C GLY A 36 -0.32 -13.61 -0.13
N THR A 37 -0.29 -12.29 0.11
CA THR A 37 -0.76 -11.69 1.37
C THR A 37 -1.81 -10.63 1.04
N PRO A 38 -3.04 -11.04 0.70
CA PRO A 38 -4.05 -10.10 0.21
C PRO A 38 -4.30 -8.95 1.17
N LEU A 39 -4.34 -7.74 0.60
CA LEU A 39 -4.69 -6.53 1.34
C LEU A 39 -6.16 -6.24 1.13
N LYS A 40 -6.88 -6.00 2.21
CA LYS A 40 -8.31 -5.69 2.13
C LYS A 40 -8.52 -4.40 1.36
N ASP A 41 -9.36 -4.43 0.33
CA ASP A 41 -9.62 -3.28 -0.51
C ASP A 41 -10.58 -2.31 0.19
N ILE A 42 -10.21 -1.02 0.18
CA ILE A 42 -11.01 0.05 0.74
C ILE A 42 -11.16 1.11 -0.33
N TYR A 43 -12.41 1.49 -0.61
CA TYR A 43 -12.68 2.54 -1.58
C TYR A 43 -12.33 3.91 -0.98
N ASP A 44 -11.90 4.83 -1.84
CA ASP A 44 -11.74 6.24 -1.52
C ASP A 44 -10.65 6.57 -0.49
N ILE A 45 -9.70 5.67 -0.28
CA ILE A 45 -8.62 5.98 0.66
C ILE A 45 -7.85 7.24 0.25
N SER A 46 -7.79 7.52 -1.05
CA SER A 46 -7.10 8.71 -1.56
C SER A 46 -7.83 10.02 -1.24
N THR A 47 -9.10 9.95 -0.87
CA THR A 47 -9.89 11.12 -0.50
C THR A 47 -9.93 11.37 1.01
N LEU A 48 -9.29 10.51 1.78
CA LEU A 48 -9.37 10.51 3.24
C LEU A 48 -8.23 11.31 3.86
N PRO A 49 -8.41 11.82 5.12
CA PRO A 49 -7.35 12.55 5.82
C PRO A 49 -6.10 11.70 6.05
N THR A 50 -4.96 12.37 6.27
CA THR A 50 -3.66 11.72 6.36
C THR A 50 -3.50 10.73 7.52
N SER A 51 -4.30 10.83 8.56
CA SER A 51 -4.22 9.93 9.72
C SER A 51 -5.11 8.71 9.61
N LEU A 52 -5.77 8.53 8.48
CA LEU A 52 -6.83 7.55 8.37
C LEU A 52 -6.36 6.10 8.35
N VAL A 53 -5.10 5.87 8.01
CA VAL A 53 -4.57 4.50 8.03
C VAL A 53 -4.65 3.94 9.45
N ASN A 54 -4.42 4.77 10.48
CA ASN A 54 -4.59 4.34 11.88
C ASN A 54 -6.05 3.96 12.19
N ASP A 55 -6.99 4.71 11.65
CA ASP A 55 -8.42 4.41 11.85
C ASP A 55 -8.79 3.09 11.19
N TYR A 56 -8.22 2.80 10.03
CA TYR A 56 -8.48 1.53 9.34
C TYR A 56 -7.83 0.33 10.03
N ILE A 57 -6.72 0.52 10.70
CA ILE A 57 -6.12 -0.55 11.51
C ILE A 57 -7.14 -1.02 12.55
N ASN A 58 -7.87 -0.08 13.15
CA ASN A 58 -8.91 -0.38 14.14
C ASN A 58 -10.23 -0.77 13.47
N GLY A 59 -10.45 -0.42 12.22
CA GLY A 59 -11.71 -0.56 11.50
C GLY A 59 -11.80 -1.71 10.50
N GLY A 60 -10.75 -2.51 10.32
CA GLY A 60 -10.85 -3.69 9.48
C GLY A 60 -9.86 -3.87 8.34
N VAL A 61 -8.89 -2.99 8.19
CA VAL A 61 -7.78 -3.25 7.26
C VAL A 61 -6.79 -4.18 7.94
N ASN A 62 -6.35 -5.18 7.24
CA ASN A 62 -5.46 -6.20 7.80
C ASN A 62 -4.00 -5.77 7.75
N ILE A 63 -3.70 -4.65 8.43
CA ILE A 63 -2.34 -4.13 8.56
C ILE A 63 -2.01 -3.84 10.02
N ARG A 64 -0.71 -3.78 10.32
CA ARG A 64 -0.23 -3.46 11.65
C ARG A 64 0.96 -2.53 11.52
N LYS A 65 0.97 -1.45 12.32
CA LYS A 65 2.06 -0.48 12.31
C LYS A 65 3.35 -1.13 12.82
N ILE A 66 4.45 -0.85 12.14
CA ILE A 66 5.78 -1.33 12.52
C ILE A 66 6.77 -0.16 12.51
N ASP A 67 7.91 -0.34 13.19
CA ASP A 67 8.90 0.73 13.36
C ASP A 67 9.83 0.93 12.16
N ARG A 68 9.96 -0.08 11.32
CA ARG A 68 10.93 -0.09 10.23
C ARG A 68 10.29 -0.58 8.95
N PRO A 69 10.81 -0.14 7.78
CA PRO A 69 10.31 -0.67 6.52
C PRO A 69 10.57 -2.19 6.42
N LYS A 70 9.61 -2.88 5.86
CA LYS A 70 9.66 -4.33 5.65
C LYS A 70 9.28 -4.62 4.20
N ILE A 71 10.08 -5.42 3.51
CA ILE A 71 9.73 -5.85 2.15
C ILE A 71 8.40 -6.59 2.21
N GLY A 72 7.46 -6.21 1.35
CA GLY A 72 6.09 -6.73 1.38
C GLY A 72 5.16 -5.92 2.26
N GLY A 73 5.68 -4.93 2.98
CA GLY A 73 4.89 -4.02 3.77
C GLY A 73 4.51 -2.76 3.02
N LEU A 74 3.86 -1.85 3.72
CA LEU A 74 3.40 -0.58 3.16
C LEU A 74 4.12 0.58 3.83
N ALA A 75 4.30 1.64 3.05
CA ALA A 75 4.81 2.91 3.55
C ALA A 75 3.74 3.97 3.33
N GLU A 76 3.52 4.79 4.34
CA GLU A 76 2.57 5.90 4.29
C GLU A 76 3.32 7.20 4.12
N PHE A 77 2.82 8.04 3.23
CA PHE A 77 3.40 9.34 2.90
C PHE A 77 2.31 10.40 2.90
N THR A 78 2.71 11.66 2.89
CA THR A 78 1.81 12.77 2.64
C THR A 78 2.24 13.45 1.35
N ARG A 79 1.34 13.56 0.38
CA ARG A 79 1.57 14.31 -0.85
C ARG A 79 0.46 15.32 -1.04
N HIS A 80 0.82 16.58 -1.17
CA HIS A 80 -0.14 17.67 -1.35
C HIS A 80 -1.24 17.66 -0.28
N GLY A 81 -0.84 17.36 0.97
CA GLY A 81 -1.77 17.30 2.10
C GLY A 81 -2.68 16.08 2.14
N ARG A 82 -2.45 15.10 1.26
CA ARG A 82 -3.27 13.90 1.18
C ARG A 82 -2.47 12.65 1.50
N LEU A 83 -3.18 11.64 1.99
CA LEU A 83 -2.59 10.31 2.21
C LEU A 83 -2.10 9.73 0.89
N HIS A 84 -0.87 9.21 0.92
CA HIS A 84 -0.30 8.47 -0.19
C HIS A 84 0.33 7.19 0.37
N VAL A 85 0.10 6.08 -0.30
CA VAL A 85 0.57 4.76 0.15
C VAL A 85 1.39 4.12 -0.95
N GLY A 86 2.45 3.42 -0.58
CA GLY A 86 3.24 2.63 -1.50
C GLY A 86 3.56 1.27 -0.91
N TYR A 87 3.92 0.33 -1.77
CA TYR A 87 4.30 -1.03 -1.39
C TYR A 87 5.83 -1.15 -1.44
N ILE A 88 6.42 -1.67 -0.37
CA ILE A 88 7.87 -1.84 -0.28
C ILE A 88 8.25 -3.09 -1.06
N VAL A 89 8.76 -2.89 -2.28
CA VAL A 89 8.99 -3.96 -3.24
C VAL A 89 10.38 -4.57 -3.11
N GLU A 90 11.35 -3.75 -2.70
CA GLU A 90 12.73 -4.15 -2.46
C GLU A 90 13.27 -3.32 -1.31
N ARG A 91 14.43 -3.73 -0.78
CA ARG A 91 15.10 -2.96 0.27
C ARG A 91 15.30 -1.51 -0.18
N GLY A 92 14.72 -0.58 0.54
CA GLY A 92 14.84 0.85 0.26
C GLY A 92 14.05 1.36 -0.93
N LYS A 93 13.16 0.56 -1.53
CA LYS A 93 12.40 0.96 -2.71
C LYS A 93 10.91 0.70 -2.57
N VAL A 94 10.12 1.65 -3.06
CA VAL A 94 8.66 1.63 -3.01
C VAL A 94 8.10 1.67 -4.42
N ILE A 95 7.16 0.78 -4.72
CA ILE A 95 6.34 0.90 -5.94
C ILE A 95 5.05 1.61 -5.57
N HIS A 96 4.68 2.63 -6.33
CA HIS A 96 3.50 3.44 -6.06
C HIS A 96 2.96 4.08 -7.34
N ALA A 97 1.70 4.50 -7.29
CA ALA A 97 1.05 5.14 -8.44
C ALA A 97 1.06 6.65 -8.25
N THR A 98 1.59 7.37 -9.25
CA THR A 98 1.65 8.83 -9.24
C THR A 98 0.75 9.38 -10.35
N THR A 99 0.17 10.56 -10.11
CA THR A 99 -0.76 11.18 -11.06
C THR A 99 -0.10 11.61 -12.36
N ASP A 100 1.19 11.95 -12.30
CA ASP A 100 1.91 12.46 -13.47
C ASP A 100 2.71 11.38 -14.22
N LYS A 101 3.17 10.35 -13.54
CA LYS A 101 4.03 9.32 -14.15
C LYS A 101 3.44 7.93 -14.14
N GLY A 102 2.28 7.75 -13.50
CA GLY A 102 1.71 6.42 -13.30
C GLY A 102 2.48 5.63 -12.26
N VAL A 103 2.58 4.33 -12.46
CA VAL A 103 3.24 3.42 -11.52
C VAL A 103 4.75 3.50 -11.71
N ILE A 104 5.45 3.87 -10.64
CA ILE A 104 6.92 3.98 -10.64
C ILE A 104 7.50 3.39 -9.36
N ILE A 105 8.82 3.18 -9.38
CA ILE A 105 9.59 2.79 -8.21
C ILE A 105 10.44 3.98 -7.78
N THR A 106 10.38 4.30 -6.49
CA THR A 106 11.11 5.44 -5.92
C THR A 106 11.87 4.99 -4.68
N PRO A 107 13.10 5.50 -4.44
CA PRO A 107 13.79 5.25 -3.17
C PRO A 107 12.98 5.78 -2.00
N ILE A 108 12.84 4.98 -0.95
CA ILE A 108 12.04 5.35 0.24
C ILE A 108 12.52 6.67 0.85
N GLU A 109 13.82 6.84 0.96
CA GLU A 109 14.38 8.02 1.63
C GLU A 109 14.03 9.34 0.95
N ILE A 110 13.82 9.32 -0.37
CA ILE A 110 13.40 10.51 -1.11
C ILE A 110 11.97 10.90 -0.76
N MET A 111 11.13 9.92 -0.49
CA MET A 111 9.70 10.13 -0.25
C MET A 111 9.37 10.56 1.19
N LYS A 112 10.28 10.35 2.12
CA LYS A 112 10.14 10.72 3.55
C LYS A 112 8.86 10.15 4.16
N PRO A 113 8.79 8.84 4.33
CA PRO A 113 7.60 8.19 4.88
C PRO A 113 7.32 8.63 6.32
N ILE A 114 6.05 8.68 6.68
CA ILE A 114 5.61 9.03 8.03
C ILE A 114 5.25 7.81 8.86
N ALA A 115 5.01 6.67 8.23
CA ALA A 115 4.71 5.43 8.94
C ALA A 115 4.95 4.22 8.05
N PHE A 116 5.19 3.07 8.68
CA PHE A 116 5.33 1.79 8.00
C PHE A 116 4.35 0.80 8.58
N TYR A 117 3.90 -0.14 7.75
CA TYR A 117 2.95 -1.18 8.14
C TYR A 117 3.36 -2.51 7.54
N GLU A 118 3.04 -3.59 8.25
CA GLU A 118 3.08 -4.92 7.65
C GLU A 118 1.65 -5.37 7.36
N VAL A 119 1.49 -6.18 6.32
CA VAL A 119 0.20 -6.75 5.96
C VAL A 119 0.04 -8.06 6.70
N ILE A 120 -1.07 -8.20 7.41
CA ILE A 120 -1.33 -9.36 8.25
C ILE A 120 -2.18 -10.35 7.46
N ASN A 121 -1.72 -11.60 7.40
CA ASN A 121 -2.54 -12.66 6.82
C ASN A 121 -3.77 -12.84 7.70
N GLU A 122 -4.97 -12.87 7.11
CA GLU A 122 -6.22 -13.01 7.86
C GLU A 122 -6.24 -14.26 8.73
N SER A 123 -5.69 -15.37 8.26
CA SER A 123 -5.62 -16.60 9.05
C SER A 123 -4.72 -16.43 10.29
N ASP A 124 -3.65 -15.65 10.19
CA ASP A 124 -2.79 -15.34 11.33
C ASP A 124 -3.51 -14.43 12.32
N ALA A 125 -4.23 -13.44 11.82
CA ALA A 125 -5.00 -12.53 12.67
C ALA A 125 -6.09 -13.27 13.44
N ILE A 126 -6.81 -14.19 12.79
CA ILE A 126 -7.81 -15.04 13.42
C ILE A 126 -7.17 -15.93 14.49
N HIS A 127 -6.03 -16.52 14.16
CA HIS A 127 -5.29 -17.40 15.07
C HIS A 127 -4.86 -16.65 16.33
N ASP A 128 -4.32 -15.44 16.16
CA ASP A 128 -3.92 -14.60 17.30
C ASP A 128 -5.11 -14.24 18.18
N THR A 129 -6.25 -13.97 17.58
CA THR A 129 -7.49 -13.68 18.31
C THR A 129 -7.94 -14.88 19.14
N ILE A 130 -7.84 -16.07 18.59
CA ILE A 130 -8.26 -17.30 19.25
C ILE A 130 -7.34 -17.63 20.44
N LYS A 131 -6.07 -17.32 20.33
CA LYS A 131 -5.08 -17.60 21.40
C LYS A 131 -5.26 -16.72 22.64
N LYS A 132 -5.98 -15.65 22.53
CA LYS A 132 -6.29 -14.78 23.66
C LYS A 132 -7.49 -15.32 24.43
#